data_41ed91a279b0a7c8ea9e07384f151908
#
_entry.id   41ed91a279b0a7c8ea9e07384f151908
#
_cell.length_a   1.000
_cell.length_b   1.000
_cell.length_c   1.000
_cell.angle_alpha   90.00
_cell.angle_beta   90.00
_cell.angle_gamma   90.00
#
_symmetry.space_group_name_H-M   'P 1'
#
loop_
_entity.id
_entity.type
_entity.pdbx_description
1 polymer ?
#
loop_
_entity_poly.entity_id
_entity_poly.type
_entity_poly.pdbx_seq_one_letter_code
_entity_poly.pdbx_strand_id
1 'polypeptide(L)'
;MEDETFGVLYVVGTPIGNLKDISLRALEILKSVDLIIAEDTRRTSHLLSYYGISKPMESFNERNSFKKIDNIIERLKSGMKIAQVSDAGMPVISDPGWNLVRRCHEEKIKVEVIPGPSALTSAVAISGFPGTYFYFVGFMPKDKNRRRLLRKIKDNELIERFAFFESPERLKKTLEDIYNILGDCKIFIARELTKLHEEHFYGTVSQAL
;
A
#
# COMPACT_ATOMS: atom_id res chain seq x y z
N MET A 1 -27.95 19.88 21.22
CA MET A 1 -27.54 18.85 20.27
C MET A 1 -26.47 18.07 21.00
N GLU A 2 -26.76 16.86 21.44
CA GLU A 2 -25.76 15.98 21.99
C GLU A 2 -24.74 15.73 20.90
N ASP A 3 -23.46 15.97 21.18
CA ASP A 3 -22.35 15.59 20.29
C ASP A 3 -22.43 14.06 20.13
N GLU A 4 -23.02 13.61 19.03
CA GLU A 4 -22.93 12.20 18.64
C GLU A 4 -21.46 11.88 18.46
N THR A 5 -20.86 11.27 19.47
CA THR A 5 -19.46 10.84 19.41
C THR A 5 -19.35 9.62 18.52
N PHE A 6 -19.27 9.86 17.21
CA PHE A 6 -18.95 8.81 16.24
C PHE A 6 -17.64 8.11 16.62
N GLY A 7 -17.52 6.86 16.22
CA GLY A 7 -16.27 6.13 16.32
C GLY A 7 -15.20 6.70 15.37
N VAL A 8 -14.09 5.98 15.26
CA VAL A 8 -12.92 6.39 14.47
C VAL A 8 -12.52 5.26 13.52
N LEU A 9 -12.28 5.62 12.26
CA LEU A 9 -11.59 4.73 11.32
C LEU A 9 -10.08 4.97 11.41
N TYR A 10 -9.32 3.96 11.81
CA TYR A 10 -7.85 3.97 11.80
C TYR A 10 -7.33 3.29 10.54
N VAL A 11 -6.57 4.02 9.72
CA VAL A 11 -5.84 3.45 8.58
C VAL A 11 -4.43 3.12 9.05
N VAL A 12 -4.16 1.82 9.26
CA VAL A 12 -2.96 1.37 9.99
C VAL A 12 -1.98 0.71 9.06
N GLY A 13 -0.75 1.25 8.99
CA GLY A 13 0.36 0.66 8.26
C GLY A 13 0.89 -0.60 8.94
N THR A 14 1.09 -1.66 8.15
CA THR A 14 1.59 -2.97 8.59
C THR A 14 2.97 -3.27 8.03
N PRO A 15 3.71 -4.24 8.59
CA PRO A 15 5.01 -4.64 8.07
C PRO A 15 4.97 -5.08 6.60
N ILE A 16 6.03 -4.77 5.85
CA ILE A 16 6.17 -5.18 4.44
C ILE A 16 6.96 -6.49 4.26
N GLY A 17 7.54 -7.00 5.34
CA GLY A 17 8.34 -8.24 5.30
C GLY A 17 8.87 -8.64 6.66
N ASN A 18 9.29 -7.68 7.48
CA ASN A 18 9.80 -7.91 8.83
C ASN A 18 8.77 -7.48 9.87
N LEU A 19 8.28 -8.40 10.68
CA LEU A 19 7.26 -8.09 11.70
C LEU A 19 7.71 -6.98 12.66
N LYS A 20 9.01 -6.85 12.92
CA LYS A 20 9.57 -5.83 13.82
C LYS A 20 9.44 -4.40 13.30
N ASP A 21 9.11 -4.22 12.03
CA ASP A 21 8.94 -2.87 11.45
C ASP A 21 7.59 -2.23 11.82
N ILE A 22 6.71 -2.94 12.53
CA ILE A 22 5.46 -2.34 13.01
C ILE A 22 5.72 -1.24 14.03
N SER A 23 5.00 -0.14 13.95
CA SER A 23 5.13 0.93 14.93
C SER A 23 4.47 0.55 16.27
N LEU A 24 5.02 1.05 17.40
CA LEU A 24 4.42 0.88 18.71
C LEU A 24 2.98 1.38 18.74
N ARG A 25 2.70 2.54 18.13
CA ARG A 25 1.36 3.11 18.03
C ARG A 25 0.40 2.23 17.23
N ALA A 26 0.89 1.54 16.19
CA ALA A 26 0.06 0.58 15.47
C ALA A 26 -0.37 -0.59 16.37
N LEU A 27 0.54 -1.12 17.18
CA LEU A 27 0.21 -2.19 18.16
C LEU A 27 -0.80 -1.72 19.20
N GLU A 28 -0.65 -0.50 19.72
CA GLU A 28 -1.59 0.10 20.68
C GLU A 28 -2.99 0.24 20.08
N ILE A 29 -3.10 0.76 18.88
CA ILE A 29 -4.37 0.92 18.16
C ILE A 29 -5.00 -0.43 17.86
N LEU A 30 -4.25 -1.39 17.32
CA LEU A 30 -4.77 -2.73 17.02
C LEU A 30 -5.27 -3.46 18.28
N LYS A 31 -4.70 -3.17 19.47
CA LYS A 31 -5.20 -3.65 20.76
C LYS A 31 -6.46 -2.94 21.25
N SER A 32 -6.67 -1.68 20.86
CA SER A 32 -7.74 -0.84 21.41
C SER A 32 -9.03 -0.82 20.59
N VAL A 33 -8.97 -1.16 19.29
CA VAL A 33 -10.13 -1.12 18.39
C VAL A 33 -11.12 -2.25 18.66
N ASP A 34 -12.37 -2.06 18.25
CA ASP A 34 -13.44 -3.03 18.40
C ASP A 34 -13.45 -4.06 17.27
N LEU A 35 -13.00 -3.64 16.07
CA LEU A 35 -12.98 -4.46 14.87
C LEU A 35 -11.75 -4.13 14.02
N ILE A 36 -11.18 -5.15 13.40
CA ILE A 36 -10.15 -4.99 12.37
C ILE A 36 -10.75 -5.45 11.03
N ILE A 37 -10.71 -4.59 10.02
CA ILE A 37 -11.02 -4.95 8.65
C ILE A 37 -9.71 -5.14 7.89
N ALA A 38 -9.56 -6.31 7.24
CA ALA A 38 -8.30 -6.74 6.65
C ALA A 38 -8.50 -7.24 5.21
N GLU A 39 -7.51 -7.03 4.35
CA GLU A 39 -7.52 -7.55 2.98
C GLU A 39 -7.55 -9.09 2.97
N ASP A 40 -6.58 -9.72 3.63
CA ASP A 40 -6.56 -11.16 3.95
C ASP A 40 -6.48 -11.36 5.47
N THR A 41 -7.58 -11.84 6.07
CA THR A 41 -7.66 -12.07 7.52
C THR A 41 -6.68 -13.12 8.02
N ARG A 42 -6.21 -14.04 7.17
CA ARG A 42 -5.24 -15.08 7.55
C ARG A 42 -3.85 -14.46 7.78
N ARG A 43 -3.41 -13.56 6.89
CA ARG A 43 -2.15 -12.83 7.03
C ARG A 43 -2.18 -11.90 8.24
N THR A 44 -3.26 -11.16 8.39
CA THR A 44 -3.46 -10.28 9.55
C THR A 44 -3.50 -11.09 10.85
N SER A 45 -4.15 -12.26 10.87
CA SER A 45 -4.16 -13.14 12.05
C SER A 45 -2.75 -13.58 12.47
N HIS A 46 -1.88 -13.89 11.51
CA HIS A 46 -0.48 -14.24 11.80
C HIS A 46 0.26 -13.06 12.46
N LEU A 47 0.10 -11.84 11.93
CA LEU A 47 0.67 -10.63 12.52
C LEU A 47 0.17 -10.40 13.94
N LEU A 48 -1.15 -10.46 14.15
CA LEU A 48 -1.76 -10.22 15.46
C LEU A 48 -1.33 -11.28 16.49
N SER A 49 -1.30 -12.54 16.09
CA SER A 49 -0.86 -13.65 16.95
C SER A 49 0.59 -13.49 17.41
N TYR A 50 1.48 -13.04 16.52
CA TYR A 50 2.88 -12.79 16.87
C TYR A 50 3.01 -11.75 18.01
N TYR A 51 2.11 -10.76 18.07
CA TYR A 51 2.09 -9.71 19.09
C TYR A 51 1.10 -9.98 20.23
N GLY A 52 0.52 -11.17 20.31
CA GLY A 52 -0.44 -11.55 21.35
C GLY A 52 -1.74 -10.72 21.33
N ILE A 53 -2.15 -10.28 20.14
CA ILE A 53 -3.37 -9.48 19.96
C ILE A 53 -4.49 -10.40 19.46
N SER A 54 -5.63 -10.40 20.17
CA SER A 54 -6.85 -11.12 19.79
C SER A 54 -7.97 -10.11 19.61
N LYS A 55 -8.48 -9.95 18.36
CA LYS A 55 -9.55 -9.02 18.01
C LYS A 55 -10.48 -9.61 16.97
N PRO A 56 -11.76 -9.24 16.96
CA PRO A 56 -12.66 -9.54 15.85
C PRO A 56 -12.08 -9.03 14.52
N MET A 57 -12.16 -9.85 13.49
CA MET A 57 -11.67 -9.49 12.15
C MET A 57 -12.69 -9.80 11.08
N GLU A 58 -12.79 -8.93 10.09
CA GLU A 58 -13.57 -9.14 8.88
C GLU A 58 -12.74 -8.89 7.63
N SER A 59 -12.99 -9.68 6.58
CA SER A 59 -12.34 -9.44 5.29
C SER A 59 -12.89 -8.19 4.62
N PHE A 60 -12.00 -7.32 4.13
CA PHE A 60 -12.33 -6.11 3.38
C PHE A 60 -11.35 -5.99 2.21
N ASN A 61 -11.72 -6.59 1.08
CA ASN A 61 -10.90 -6.68 -0.11
C ASN A 61 -11.63 -6.11 -1.34
N GLU A 62 -10.95 -6.03 -2.47
CA GLU A 62 -11.47 -5.43 -3.70
C GLU A 62 -12.83 -6.03 -4.13
N ARG A 63 -13.06 -7.34 -3.87
CA ARG A 63 -14.28 -8.03 -4.30
C ARG A 63 -15.50 -7.72 -3.42
N ASN A 64 -15.30 -7.39 -2.14
CA ASN A 64 -16.38 -7.23 -1.17
C ASN A 64 -16.50 -5.83 -0.56
N SER A 65 -15.51 -4.97 -0.75
CA SER A 65 -15.45 -3.65 -0.12
C SER A 65 -16.73 -2.83 -0.36
N PHE A 66 -17.18 -2.72 -1.60
CA PHE A 66 -18.38 -1.94 -1.94
C PHE A 66 -19.63 -2.40 -1.20
N LYS A 67 -19.81 -3.72 -1.01
CA LYS A 67 -21.00 -4.27 -0.33
C LYS A 67 -20.96 -4.09 1.17
N LYS A 68 -19.77 -3.86 1.75
CA LYS A 68 -19.57 -3.78 3.20
C LYS A 68 -19.52 -2.35 3.74
N ILE A 69 -19.32 -1.35 2.87
CA ILE A 69 -19.12 0.04 3.31
C ILE A 69 -20.26 0.53 4.17
N ASP A 70 -21.51 0.39 3.74
CA ASP A 70 -22.65 0.91 4.50
C ASP A 70 -22.73 0.31 5.90
N ASN A 71 -22.50 -0.99 6.05
CA ASN A 71 -22.48 -1.66 7.35
C ASN A 71 -21.32 -1.16 8.24
N ILE A 72 -20.14 -0.92 7.67
CA ILE A 72 -18.98 -0.37 8.39
C ILE A 72 -19.27 1.06 8.84
N ILE A 73 -19.86 1.88 7.98
CA ILE A 73 -20.27 3.25 8.31
C ILE A 73 -21.27 3.29 9.45
N GLU A 74 -22.30 2.44 9.43
CA GLU A 74 -23.28 2.36 10.53
C GLU A 74 -22.61 1.98 11.87
N ARG A 75 -21.66 1.04 11.85
CA ARG A 75 -20.89 0.68 13.05
C ARG A 75 -20.02 1.84 13.54
N LEU A 76 -19.39 2.58 12.66
CA LEU A 76 -18.62 3.78 13.02
C LEU A 76 -19.54 4.85 13.61
N LYS A 77 -20.74 5.07 13.03
CA LYS A 77 -21.74 5.99 13.60
C LYS A 77 -22.23 5.56 14.98
N SER A 78 -22.29 4.26 15.26
CA SER A 78 -22.63 3.75 16.58
C SER A 78 -21.50 3.87 17.62
N GLY A 79 -20.38 4.52 17.27
CA GLY A 79 -19.26 4.77 18.18
C GLY A 79 -18.13 3.72 18.13
N MET A 80 -18.22 2.68 17.26
CA MET A 80 -17.17 1.67 17.15
C MET A 80 -15.87 2.24 16.61
N LYS A 81 -14.75 1.78 17.15
CA LYS A 81 -13.40 2.03 16.65
C LYS A 81 -12.98 0.90 15.71
N ILE A 82 -12.68 1.23 14.46
CA ILE A 82 -12.37 0.22 13.44
C ILE A 82 -10.97 0.50 12.87
N ALA A 83 -10.12 -0.53 12.82
CA ALA A 83 -8.84 -0.45 12.12
C ALA A 83 -8.93 -1.08 10.73
N GLN A 84 -8.48 -0.37 9.70
CA GLN A 84 -8.28 -0.91 8.37
C GLN A 84 -6.79 -1.22 8.17
N VAL A 85 -6.49 -2.45 7.75
CA VAL A 85 -5.14 -2.91 7.44
C VAL A 85 -5.11 -3.56 6.06
N SER A 86 -3.95 -3.49 5.38
CA SER A 86 -3.65 -4.27 4.17
C SER A 86 -2.71 -5.43 4.50
N ASP A 87 -2.44 -6.26 3.54
CA ASP A 87 -1.54 -7.42 3.68
C ASP A 87 -0.09 -7.00 3.96
N ALA A 88 0.33 -5.83 3.45
CA ALA A 88 1.67 -5.30 3.65
C ALA A 88 1.71 -3.78 3.36
N GLY A 89 2.27 -3.01 4.27
CA GLY A 89 2.47 -1.57 4.10
C GLY A 89 1.25 -0.72 4.48
N MET A 90 1.11 0.41 3.82
CA MET A 90 0.01 1.35 4.04
C MET A 90 -1.23 0.95 3.25
N PRO A 91 -2.40 0.75 3.91
CA PRO A 91 -3.65 0.51 3.21
C PRO A 91 -3.98 1.64 2.22
N VAL A 92 -4.84 1.34 1.24
CA VAL A 92 -5.32 2.30 0.22
C VAL A 92 -4.27 2.65 -0.87
N ILE A 93 -3.00 2.53 -0.58
CA ILE A 93 -1.92 2.77 -1.57
C ILE A 93 -1.72 1.51 -2.41
N SER A 94 -2.35 1.47 -3.58
CA SER A 94 -2.47 0.29 -4.47
C SER A 94 -3.27 -0.88 -3.88
N ASP A 95 -4.02 -0.62 -2.81
CA ASP A 95 -4.86 -1.55 -2.07
C ASP A 95 -6.31 -1.05 -1.98
N PRO A 96 -7.29 -1.91 -1.65
CA PRO A 96 -8.68 -1.50 -1.49
C PRO A 96 -8.88 -0.54 -0.30
N GLY A 97 -9.93 0.29 -0.35
CA GLY A 97 -10.39 1.04 0.82
C GLY A 97 -10.54 2.55 0.64
N TRP A 98 -10.08 3.14 -0.46
CA TRP A 98 -10.23 4.58 -0.73
C TRP A 98 -11.70 5.04 -0.67
N ASN A 99 -12.62 4.19 -1.08
CA ASN A 99 -14.06 4.45 -1.06
C ASN A 99 -14.62 4.49 0.37
N LEU A 100 -14.11 3.66 1.30
CA LEU A 100 -14.48 3.73 2.71
C LEU A 100 -13.96 5.02 3.35
N VAL A 101 -12.69 5.36 3.11
CA VAL A 101 -12.10 6.61 3.61
C VAL A 101 -12.88 7.82 3.09
N ARG A 102 -13.19 7.85 1.78
CA ARG A 102 -14.02 8.91 1.20
C ARG A 102 -15.39 9.00 1.88
N ARG A 103 -16.05 7.87 2.06
CA ARG A 103 -17.38 7.83 2.71
C ARG A 103 -17.31 8.32 4.16
N CYS A 104 -16.28 7.99 4.92
CA CYS A 104 -16.07 8.53 6.26
C CYS A 104 -15.99 10.06 6.25
N HIS A 105 -15.24 10.65 5.30
CA HIS A 105 -15.16 12.12 5.18
C HIS A 105 -16.50 12.75 4.80
N GLU A 106 -17.26 12.16 3.86
CA GLU A 106 -18.60 12.61 3.48
C GLU A 106 -19.57 12.58 4.67
N GLU A 107 -19.46 11.59 5.54
CA GLU A 107 -20.31 11.41 6.72
C GLU A 107 -19.73 12.06 7.99
N LYS A 108 -18.65 12.84 7.87
CA LYS A 108 -17.95 13.52 9.00
C LYS A 108 -17.45 12.57 10.09
N ILE A 109 -17.22 11.32 9.76
CA ILE A 109 -16.59 10.34 10.65
C ILE A 109 -15.09 10.59 10.68
N LYS A 110 -14.50 10.58 11.87
CA LYS A 110 -13.07 10.80 12.05
C LYS A 110 -12.26 9.68 11.42
N VAL A 111 -11.27 10.05 10.60
CA VAL A 111 -10.26 9.13 10.05
C VAL A 111 -8.90 9.51 10.59
N GLU A 112 -8.21 8.54 11.19
CA GLU A 112 -6.84 8.72 11.68
C GLU A 112 -5.87 7.81 10.95
N VAL A 113 -4.73 8.35 10.53
CA VAL A 113 -3.64 7.58 9.96
C VAL A 113 -2.65 7.15 11.04
N ILE A 114 -2.29 5.89 11.03
CA ILE A 114 -1.18 5.33 11.81
C ILE A 114 -0.08 4.97 10.82
N PRO A 115 0.92 5.85 10.61
CA PRO A 115 1.98 5.64 9.65
C PRO A 115 2.75 4.34 9.94
N GLY A 116 3.17 3.68 8.88
CA GLY A 116 3.93 2.44 8.97
C GLY A 116 4.84 2.24 7.77
N PRO A 117 5.45 1.06 7.65
CA PRO A 117 6.32 0.70 6.54
C PRO A 117 5.66 0.89 5.18
N SER A 118 6.47 1.22 4.18
CA SER A 118 6.01 1.35 2.79
C SER A 118 7.13 0.93 1.84
N ALA A 119 6.87 -0.08 1.01
CA ALA A 119 7.84 -0.56 0.02
C ALA A 119 8.24 0.55 -0.97
N LEU A 120 7.28 1.40 -1.35
CA LEU A 120 7.52 2.52 -2.26
C LEU A 120 8.56 3.50 -1.69
N THR A 121 8.29 4.06 -0.51
CA THR A 121 9.17 5.06 0.10
C THR A 121 10.50 4.46 0.53
N SER A 122 10.52 3.21 0.99
CA SER A 122 11.75 2.50 1.33
C SER A 122 12.64 2.30 0.10
N ALA A 123 12.07 1.82 -1.02
CA ALA A 123 12.82 1.66 -2.26
C ALA A 123 13.35 2.98 -2.80
N VAL A 124 12.54 4.04 -2.80
CA VAL A 124 12.96 5.38 -3.24
C VAL A 124 14.09 5.92 -2.36
N ALA A 125 14.01 5.76 -1.03
CA ALA A 125 15.01 6.24 -0.10
C ALA A 125 16.41 5.62 -0.33
N ILE A 126 16.47 4.34 -0.74
CA ILE A 126 17.73 3.63 -0.96
C ILE A 126 18.14 3.55 -2.43
N SER A 127 17.35 4.12 -3.35
CA SER A 127 17.62 4.03 -4.79
C SER A 127 18.83 4.83 -5.25
N GLY A 128 19.26 5.84 -4.47
CA GLY A 128 20.36 6.73 -4.85
C GLY A 128 20.02 7.70 -5.99
N PHE A 129 18.79 7.75 -6.47
CA PHE A 129 18.40 8.73 -7.49
C PHE A 129 18.17 10.12 -6.89
N PRO A 130 18.73 11.18 -7.48
CA PRO A 130 18.60 12.54 -6.98
C PRO A 130 17.18 13.09 -7.22
N GLY A 131 16.81 14.14 -6.47
CA GLY A 131 15.59 14.92 -6.68
C GLY A 131 14.43 14.54 -5.75
N THR A 132 13.44 15.41 -5.65
CA THR A 132 12.29 15.31 -4.74
C THR A 132 11.04 14.76 -5.43
N TYR A 133 10.96 14.83 -6.75
CA TYR A 133 9.78 14.42 -7.51
C TYR A 133 9.95 13.02 -8.06
N PHE A 134 8.90 12.21 -7.94
CA PHE A 134 8.76 10.95 -8.66
C PHE A 134 7.28 10.67 -8.92
N TYR A 135 7.00 10.04 -10.06
CA TYR A 135 5.66 9.62 -10.41
C TYR A 135 5.45 8.17 -9.98
N PHE A 136 4.49 7.92 -9.09
CA PHE A 136 4.14 6.56 -8.69
C PHE A 136 3.00 6.02 -9.54
N VAL A 137 3.25 4.91 -10.20
CA VAL A 137 2.32 4.26 -11.14
C VAL A 137 1.36 3.29 -10.43
N GLY A 138 1.70 2.83 -9.22
CA GLY A 138 1.07 1.64 -8.63
C GLY A 138 1.61 0.36 -9.27
N PHE A 139 0.78 -0.65 -9.47
CA PHE A 139 1.15 -1.83 -10.24
C PHE A 139 1.24 -1.52 -11.72
N MET A 140 2.36 -1.89 -12.35
CA MET A 140 2.57 -1.66 -13.78
C MET A 140 1.46 -2.36 -14.60
N PRO A 141 0.77 -1.65 -15.51
CA PRO A 141 -0.26 -2.26 -16.36
C PRO A 141 0.30 -3.37 -17.24
N LYS A 142 -0.58 -4.20 -17.79
CA LYS A 142 -0.17 -5.28 -18.71
C LYS A 142 -0.07 -4.78 -20.16
N ASP A 143 0.84 -5.37 -20.91
CA ASP A 143 0.93 -5.36 -22.36
C ASP A 143 0.68 -3.99 -23.04
N LYS A 144 -0.37 -3.85 -23.83
CA LYS A 144 -0.70 -2.63 -24.58
C LYS A 144 -0.84 -1.40 -23.66
N ASN A 145 -1.42 -1.58 -22.47
CA ASN A 145 -1.61 -0.47 -21.53
C ASN A 145 -0.29 -0.05 -20.90
N ARG A 146 0.62 -0.99 -20.62
CA ARG A 146 1.99 -0.68 -20.17
C ARG A 146 2.73 0.16 -21.21
N ARG A 147 2.77 -0.30 -22.45
CA ARG A 147 3.44 0.45 -23.52
C ARG A 147 2.84 1.84 -23.76
N ARG A 148 1.50 1.95 -23.66
CA ARG A 148 0.82 3.26 -23.74
C ARG A 148 1.23 4.19 -22.60
N LEU A 149 1.31 3.67 -21.37
CA LEU A 149 1.76 4.43 -20.21
C LEU A 149 3.21 4.87 -20.34
N LEU A 150 4.12 3.96 -20.72
CA LEU A 150 5.54 4.29 -20.90
C LEU A 150 5.75 5.38 -21.96
N ARG A 151 4.99 5.38 -23.07
CA ARG A 151 5.04 6.48 -24.04
C ARG A 151 4.58 7.80 -23.43
N LYS A 152 3.49 7.81 -22.66
CA LYS A 152 3.04 9.02 -21.95
C LYS A 152 4.06 9.54 -20.95
N ILE A 153 4.78 8.65 -20.27
CA ILE A 153 5.88 9.03 -19.39
C ILE A 153 7.02 9.64 -20.20
N LYS A 154 7.39 9.03 -21.32
CA LYS A 154 8.43 9.54 -22.21
C LYS A 154 8.12 10.94 -22.74
N ASP A 155 6.86 11.18 -23.12
CA ASP A 155 6.42 12.43 -23.73
C ASP A 155 6.16 13.54 -22.70
N ASN A 156 6.29 13.25 -21.39
CA ASN A 156 6.04 14.21 -20.32
C ASN A 156 7.34 14.63 -19.63
N GLU A 157 7.85 15.78 -20.01
CA GLU A 157 9.11 16.36 -19.50
C GLU A 157 9.11 16.59 -17.98
N LEU A 158 7.93 16.64 -17.33
CA LEU A 158 7.83 16.81 -15.88
C LEU A 158 8.11 15.50 -15.12
N ILE A 159 8.09 14.33 -15.80
CA ILE A 159 8.35 13.04 -15.17
C ILE A 159 9.80 12.62 -15.39
N GLU A 160 10.70 13.12 -14.57
CA GLU A 160 12.10 12.72 -14.58
C GLU A 160 12.31 11.30 -14.03
N ARG A 161 11.45 10.89 -13.09
CA ARG A 161 11.55 9.59 -12.43
C ARG A 161 10.17 9.02 -12.16
N PHE A 162 10.05 7.71 -12.25
CA PHE A 162 8.84 7.00 -11.86
C PHE A 162 9.16 5.71 -11.11
N ALA A 163 8.26 5.33 -10.23
CA ALA A 163 8.31 4.10 -9.45
C ALA A 163 7.03 3.28 -9.69
N PHE A 164 7.16 1.97 -9.63
CA PHE A 164 6.04 1.06 -9.83
C PHE A 164 6.25 -0.26 -9.10
N PHE A 165 5.18 -0.97 -8.83
CA PHE A 165 5.22 -2.36 -8.40
C PHE A 165 5.12 -3.29 -9.59
N GLU A 166 5.90 -4.39 -9.55
CA GLU A 166 5.84 -5.42 -10.57
C GLU A 166 6.03 -6.82 -9.97
N SER A 167 5.36 -7.81 -10.56
CA SER A 167 5.58 -9.20 -10.17
C SER A 167 6.83 -9.78 -10.84
N PRO A 168 7.52 -10.74 -10.17
CA PRO A 168 8.73 -11.36 -10.73
C PRO A 168 8.53 -11.94 -12.12
N GLU A 169 7.38 -12.59 -12.39
CA GLU A 169 7.07 -13.23 -13.67
C GLU A 169 6.91 -12.24 -14.82
N ARG A 170 6.59 -10.97 -14.50
CA ARG A 170 6.37 -9.92 -15.48
C ARG A 170 7.57 -9.00 -15.66
N LEU A 171 8.50 -9.00 -14.69
CA LEU A 171 9.60 -8.04 -14.62
C LEU A 171 10.41 -7.98 -15.91
N LYS A 172 10.86 -9.14 -16.42
CA LYS A 172 11.65 -9.20 -17.66
C LYS A 172 10.94 -8.51 -18.82
N LYS A 173 9.67 -8.85 -19.06
CA LYS A 173 8.89 -8.25 -20.16
C LYS A 173 8.64 -6.75 -19.94
N THR A 174 8.54 -6.32 -18.71
CA THR A 174 8.41 -4.90 -18.38
C THR A 174 9.70 -4.15 -18.65
N LEU A 175 10.85 -4.72 -18.31
CA LEU A 175 12.17 -4.16 -18.62
C LEU A 175 12.41 -4.09 -20.12
N GLU A 176 12.04 -5.12 -20.88
CA GLU A 176 12.10 -5.10 -22.36
C GLU A 176 11.28 -3.95 -22.96
N ASP A 177 10.04 -3.73 -22.48
CA ASP A 177 9.21 -2.61 -22.94
C ASP A 177 9.79 -1.24 -22.51
N ILE A 178 10.41 -1.14 -21.33
CA ILE A 178 11.12 0.08 -20.88
C ILE A 178 12.30 0.35 -21.79
N TYR A 179 13.16 -0.63 -22.05
CA TYR A 179 14.30 -0.50 -22.96
C TYR A 179 13.90 -0.01 -24.34
N ASN A 180 12.87 -0.63 -24.92
CA ASN A 180 12.40 -0.30 -26.27
C ASN A 180 11.75 1.08 -26.39
N ILE A 181 11.16 1.61 -25.32
CA ILE A 181 10.40 2.88 -25.36
C ILE A 181 11.21 4.05 -24.78
N LEU A 182 11.87 3.83 -23.63
CA LEU A 182 12.61 4.87 -22.91
C LEU A 182 14.12 4.84 -23.19
N GLY A 183 14.61 3.73 -23.76
CA GLY A 183 16.04 3.50 -23.97
C GLY A 183 16.72 2.83 -22.78
N ASP A 184 18.05 2.75 -22.83
CA ASP A 184 18.87 2.13 -21.76
C ASP A 184 19.08 3.11 -20.60
N CYS A 185 18.00 3.39 -19.87
CA CYS A 185 18.04 4.29 -18.74
C CYS A 185 18.54 3.57 -17.45
N LYS A 186 18.95 4.38 -16.46
CA LYS A 186 19.29 3.86 -15.14
C LYS A 186 18.05 3.44 -14.39
N ILE A 187 18.14 2.31 -13.68
CA ILE A 187 17.07 1.73 -12.87
C ILE A 187 17.59 1.28 -11.51
N PHE A 188 16.70 1.25 -10.55
CA PHE A 188 16.89 0.60 -9.27
C PHE A 188 15.77 -0.42 -9.07
N ILE A 189 16.12 -1.66 -8.75
CA ILE A 189 15.17 -2.73 -8.44
C ILE A 189 15.38 -3.14 -6.99
N ALA A 190 14.32 -3.12 -6.20
CA ALA A 190 14.32 -3.65 -4.85
C ALA A 190 13.38 -4.85 -4.77
N ARG A 191 13.88 -5.95 -4.24
CA ARG A 191 13.16 -7.20 -4.08
C ARG A 191 13.26 -7.69 -2.65
N GLU A 192 12.17 -8.26 -2.11
CA GLU A 192 12.14 -8.83 -0.77
C GLU A 192 12.59 -7.86 0.34
N LEU A 193 12.26 -6.57 0.18
CA LEU A 193 12.59 -5.51 1.14
C LEU A 193 12.22 -5.92 2.57
N THR A 194 13.15 -5.70 3.50
CA THR A 194 13.08 -6.04 4.93
C THR A 194 13.05 -7.53 5.26
N LYS A 195 13.06 -8.42 4.26
CA LYS A 195 13.08 -9.87 4.44
C LYS A 195 14.49 -10.43 4.45
N LEU A 196 14.61 -11.73 4.79
CA LEU A 196 15.89 -12.42 4.89
C LEU A 196 16.71 -12.40 3.58
N HIS A 197 16.05 -12.43 2.43
CA HIS A 197 16.67 -12.45 1.11
C HIS A 197 16.42 -11.12 0.37
N GLU A 198 16.59 -10.01 1.09
CA GLU A 198 16.51 -8.68 0.49
C GLU A 198 17.60 -8.50 -0.56
N GLU A 199 17.23 -8.06 -1.75
CA GLU A 199 18.12 -7.85 -2.89
C GLU A 199 17.87 -6.49 -3.53
N HIS A 200 18.97 -5.84 -3.93
CA HIS A 200 18.95 -4.58 -4.65
C HIS A 200 19.78 -4.68 -5.92
N PHE A 201 19.26 -4.11 -6.99
CA PHE A 201 20.02 -3.91 -8.23
C PHE A 201 20.03 -2.42 -8.58
N TYR A 202 21.21 -1.89 -8.84
CA TYR A 202 21.41 -0.54 -9.34
C TYR A 202 22.27 -0.61 -10.62
N GLY A 203 21.72 -0.18 -11.76
CA GLY A 203 22.40 -0.28 -13.04
C GLY A 203 21.56 0.28 -14.18
N THR A 204 21.80 -0.18 -15.39
CA THR A 204 20.97 0.13 -16.55
C THR A 204 19.97 -0.98 -16.85
N VAL A 205 18.96 -0.68 -17.68
CA VAL A 205 17.97 -1.69 -18.08
C VAL A 205 18.63 -2.85 -18.81
N SER A 206 19.63 -2.58 -19.67
CA SER A 206 20.35 -3.63 -20.40
C SER A 206 21.16 -4.55 -19.48
N GLN A 207 21.67 -4.04 -18.38
CA GLN A 207 22.38 -4.84 -17.39
C GLN A 207 21.47 -5.73 -16.54
N ALA A 208 20.18 -5.38 -16.44
CA ALA A 208 19.19 -6.13 -15.69
C ALA A 208 18.46 -7.21 -16.53
N LEU A 209 18.53 -7.15 -17.87
CA LEU A 209 17.96 -8.12 -18.81
C LEU A 209 18.85 -9.33 -19.03
#